data_4a6a8cfa1dd9f59e61d0385e898a31a5
#
_entry.id   4a6a8cfa1dd9f59e61d0385e898a31a5
#
_cell.length_a   1.000
_cell.length_b   1.000
_cell.length_c   1.000
_cell.angle_alpha   90.00
_cell.angle_beta   90.00
_cell.angle_gamma   90.00
#
_symmetry.space_group_name_H-M   'P 1'
#
loop_
_entity.id
_entity.type
_entity.pdbx_description
1 polymer ?
#
loop_
_entity_poly.entity_id
_entity_poly.type
_entity_poly.pdbx_seq_one_letter_code
_entity_poly.pdbx_strand_id
1 'polypeptide(L)'
;MANYASKVIEIALNEVGYLEKKSNKNLDSKTANAGSNNWTKYARDLDAFGNFYNYKKNGYAWCDMFVDWCFVKAFGVETAKKLLCQPNKSAGAGCYYSARYYKNKGKFYTTNPKAGDQIFFWNSKKNDVAHTGLVYDVDRTYVYTVEGNTSGASGVVANGGGVCCKKYKLNYTRIYGYGRPAYDKEAVEDTSTDVKTYVPTVLEWQKAAIKDGFKFPKAGADGIWGSECVSVSKKAVVKKRAKYTNKNLTKIVQKVVGVEVDGYCGKNTDVAIRNWQRTNGLEVDGAIGPASWKKMLKV
;
A
#
# COMPACT_ATOMS: atom_id res chain seq x y z
N MET A 1 11.42 -10.06 12.10
CA MET A 1 12.07 -9.16 11.11
C MET A 1 11.01 -8.18 10.63
N ALA A 2 11.30 -6.88 10.63
CA ALA A 2 10.38 -5.88 10.11
C ALA A 2 10.16 -6.14 8.61
N ASN A 3 8.90 -6.22 8.19
CA ASN A 3 8.58 -6.42 6.77
C ASN A 3 8.55 -5.06 6.06
N TYR A 4 9.68 -4.61 5.59
CA TYR A 4 9.82 -3.33 4.91
C TYR A 4 8.97 -3.22 3.63
N ALA A 5 8.72 -4.35 2.94
CA ALA A 5 7.82 -4.37 1.80
C ALA A 5 6.38 -3.98 2.19
N SER A 6 5.91 -4.36 3.38
CA SER A 6 4.55 -3.99 3.83
C SER A 6 4.39 -2.49 3.99
N LYS A 7 5.44 -1.75 4.40
CA LYS A 7 5.39 -0.30 4.58
C LYS A 7 5.12 0.44 3.25
N VAL A 8 5.82 0.07 2.19
CA VAL A 8 5.60 0.71 0.87
C VAL A 8 4.27 0.29 0.25
N ILE A 9 3.86 -0.97 0.45
CA ILE A 9 2.56 -1.47 0.00
C ILE A 9 1.40 -0.71 0.66
N GLU A 10 1.49 -0.50 1.96
CA GLU A 10 0.49 0.26 2.73
C GLU A 10 0.33 1.68 2.20
N ILE A 11 1.44 2.40 2.00
CA ILE A 11 1.43 3.75 1.44
C ILE A 11 0.74 3.76 0.07
N ALA A 12 1.08 2.81 -0.81
CA ALA A 12 0.51 2.73 -2.13
C ALA A 12 -0.99 2.42 -2.11
N LEU A 13 -1.43 1.51 -1.24
CA LEU A 13 -2.85 1.15 -1.09
C LEU A 13 -3.69 2.30 -0.52
N ASN A 14 -3.11 3.11 0.37
CA ASN A 14 -3.76 4.32 0.89
C ASN A 14 -4.04 5.37 -0.17
N GLU A 15 -3.35 5.33 -1.30
CA GLU A 15 -3.57 6.23 -2.43
C GLU A 15 -4.69 5.80 -3.39
N VAL A 16 -5.24 4.60 -3.24
CA VAL A 16 -6.32 4.11 -4.12
C VAL A 16 -7.51 5.07 -4.10
N GLY A 17 -7.98 5.42 -5.31
CA GLY A 17 -9.01 6.42 -5.53
C GLY A 17 -8.50 7.84 -5.77
N TYR A 18 -7.17 8.07 -5.70
CA TYR A 18 -6.60 9.34 -6.14
C TYR A 18 -6.80 9.50 -7.64
N LEU A 19 -7.19 10.72 -8.06
CA LEU A 19 -7.33 11.13 -9.46
C LEU A 19 -6.35 12.25 -9.76
N GLU A 20 -5.70 12.20 -10.92
CA GLU A 20 -4.86 13.30 -11.41
C GLU A 20 -5.67 14.59 -11.57
N LYS A 21 -5.00 15.71 -11.63
CA LYS A 21 -5.63 17.03 -11.63
C LYS A 21 -5.50 17.70 -12.98
N LYS A 22 -6.49 18.56 -13.29
CA LYS A 22 -6.45 19.42 -14.48
C LYS A 22 -5.47 20.58 -14.38
N SER A 23 -4.99 20.88 -13.15
CA SER A 23 -4.06 21.99 -12.88
C SER A 23 -3.32 21.78 -11.55
N ASN A 24 -2.35 22.64 -11.26
CA ASN A 24 -1.59 22.65 -9.98
C ASN A 24 -2.42 23.13 -8.77
N LYS A 25 -3.69 22.71 -8.66
CA LYS A 25 -4.58 23.04 -7.53
C LYS A 25 -5.13 21.77 -6.91
N ASN A 26 -5.29 21.77 -5.58
CA ASN A 26 -5.87 20.66 -4.81
C ASN A 26 -5.12 19.31 -4.98
N LEU A 27 -3.80 19.35 -5.18
CA LEU A 27 -2.99 18.14 -5.43
C LEU A 27 -3.10 17.12 -4.30
N ASP A 28 -3.33 17.53 -3.07
CA ASP A 28 -3.43 16.61 -1.91
C ASP A 28 -4.82 15.98 -1.76
N SER A 29 -5.86 16.55 -2.37
CA SER A 29 -7.18 15.94 -2.38
C SER A 29 -7.21 14.74 -3.32
N LYS A 30 -7.85 13.64 -2.92
CA LYS A 30 -7.99 12.48 -3.81
C LYS A 30 -8.82 12.80 -5.06
N THR A 31 -9.86 13.62 -4.96
CA THR A 31 -10.84 13.78 -6.05
C THR A 31 -11.07 15.22 -6.52
N ALA A 32 -10.81 16.23 -5.66
CA ALA A 32 -11.01 17.62 -6.05
C ALA A 32 -10.10 18.00 -7.24
N ASN A 33 -10.61 18.87 -8.12
CA ASN A 33 -9.91 19.33 -9.32
C ASN A 33 -9.46 18.20 -10.27
N ALA A 34 -10.18 17.07 -10.30
CA ALA A 34 -9.86 15.96 -11.19
C ALA A 34 -9.87 16.39 -12.66
N GLY A 35 -8.99 15.80 -13.44
CA GLY A 35 -8.85 16.09 -14.88
C GLY A 35 -7.88 15.10 -15.54
N SER A 36 -7.34 15.46 -16.71
CA SER A 36 -6.50 14.59 -17.54
C SER A 36 -5.15 15.23 -17.92
N ASN A 37 -4.64 16.13 -17.08
CA ASN A 37 -3.42 16.89 -17.40
C ASN A 37 -2.19 16.41 -16.61
N ASN A 38 -2.25 15.22 -16.03
CA ASN A 38 -1.14 14.57 -15.30
C ASN A 38 -0.56 15.39 -14.11
N TRP A 39 -1.32 16.38 -13.58
CA TRP A 39 -0.89 17.08 -12.38
C TRP A 39 -1.15 16.21 -11.16
N THR A 40 -0.09 15.92 -10.40
CA THR A 40 -0.20 15.04 -9.23
C THR A 40 0.65 15.55 -8.06
N LYS A 41 0.25 15.18 -6.83
CA LYS A 41 1.11 15.39 -5.66
C LYS A 41 2.39 14.56 -5.73
N TYR A 42 2.36 13.40 -6.40
CA TYR A 42 3.51 12.51 -6.52
C TYR A 42 4.67 13.21 -7.24
N ALA A 43 4.39 13.77 -8.42
CA ALA A 43 5.38 14.54 -9.16
C ALA A 43 5.79 15.80 -8.41
N ARG A 44 4.85 16.58 -7.83
CA ARG A 44 5.14 17.77 -7.04
C ARG A 44 6.14 17.46 -5.91
N ASP A 45 5.86 16.42 -5.12
CA ASP A 45 6.69 16.07 -3.96
C ASP A 45 8.09 15.61 -4.39
N LEU A 46 8.20 14.82 -5.46
CA LEU A 46 9.49 14.37 -5.99
C LEU A 46 10.27 15.52 -6.65
N ASP A 47 9.58 16.41 -7.36
CA ASP A 47 10.18 17.62 -7.95
C ASP A 47 10.73 18.58 -6.88
N ALA A 48 10.15 18.58 -5.66
CA ALA A 48 10.62 19.41 -4.55
C ALA A 48 11.99 19.00 -4.02
N PHE A 49 12.43 17.75 -4.25
CA PHE A 49 13.80 17.31 -3.91
C PHE A 49 14.86 17.80 -4.89
N GLY A 50 14.51 18.57 -5.91
CA GLY A 50 15.40 19.25 -6.86
C GLY A 50 16.20 18.35 -7.80
N ASN A 51 16.69 17.21 -7.32
CA ASN A 51 17.57 16.29 -8.06
C ASN A 51 17.04 14.85 -8.13
N PHE A 52 15.78 14.62 -7.77
CA PHE A 52 15.26 13.26 -7.81
C PHE A 52 15.29 12.72 -9.24
N TYR A 53 14.78 13.51 -10.18
CA TYR A 53 14.87 13.24 -11.62
C TYR A 53 15.78 14.22 -12.33
N ASN A 54 16.03 13.96 -13.62
CA ASN A 54 16.86 14.82 -14.49
C ASN A 54 16.25 16.24 -14.70
N TYR A 55 14.94 16.42 -14.52
CA TYR A 55 14.21 17.70 -14.51
C TYR A 55 12.81 17.49 -13.90
N LYS A 56 12.06 18.57 -13.69
CA LYS A 56 10.70 18.53 -13.14
C LYS A 56 9.76 17.70 -14.03
N LYS A 57 8.89 16.92 -13.40
CA LYS A 57 8.02 15.93 -14.06
C LYS A 57 6.53 16.17 -13.90
N ASN A 58 6.08 17.21 -13.20
CA ASN A 58 4.66 17.45 -13.07
C ASN A 58 4.04 17.76 -14.46
N GLY A 59 2.90 17.14 -14.77
CA GLY A 59 2.30 17.17 -16.11
C GLY A 59 2.72 16.02 -17.04
N TYR A 60 3.58 15.12 -16.60
CA TYR A 60 3.98 13.92 -17.36
C TYR A 60 3.27 12.66 -16.86
N ALA A 61 3.25 11.60 -17.70
CA ALA A 61 2.75 10.28 -17.28
C ALA A 61 3.42 9.82 -15.98
N TRP A 62 2.63 9.45 -14.99
CA TRP A 62 3.07 9.36 -13.60
C TRP A 62 2.98 7.97 -12.96
N CYS A 63 2.82 6.89 -13.74
CA CYS A 63 2.79 5.54 -13.20
C CYS A 63 4.09 5.17 -12.46
N ASP A 64 5.25 5.54 -13.00
CA ASP A 64 6.55 5.31 -12.38
C ASP A 64 6.78 6.25 -11.17
N MET A 65 6.44 7.52 -11.34
CA MET A 65 6.50 8.51 -10.25
C MET A 65 5.65 8.12 -9.03
N PHE A 66 4.53 7.48 -9.25
CA PHE A 66 3.70 6.95 -8.15
C PHE A 66 4.45 5.90 -7.33
N VAL A 67 5.12 4.95 -7.99
CA VAL A 67 5.92 3.94 -7.30
C VAL A 67 7.08 4.59 -6.56
N ASP A 68 7.85 5.45 -7.24
CA ASP A 68 8.97 6.16 -6.65
C ASP A 68 8.56 6.97 -5.41
N TRP A 69 7.44 7.69 -5.49
CA TRP A 69 6.89 8.44 -4.39
C TRP A 69 6.53 7.55 -3.19
N CYS A 70 5.95 6.38 -3.42
CA CYS A 70 5.63 5.43 -2.35
C CYS A 70 6.90 4.98 -1.61
N PHE A 71 7.99 4.71 -2.34
CA PHE A 71 9.27 4.36 -1.73
C PHE A 71 9.90 5.53 -0.96
N VAL A 72 9.86 6.74 -1.52
CA VAL A 72 10.37 7.94 -0.82
C VAL A 72 9.58 8.22 0.46
N LYS A 73 8.27 8.07 0.43
CA LYS A 73 7.43 8.21 1.64
C LYS A 73 7.71 7.13 2.68
N ALA A 74 8.05 5.92 2.24
CA ALA A 74 8.36 4.80 3.15
C ALA A 74 9.74 4.94 3.80
N PHE A 75 10.75 5.39 3.05
CA PHE A 75 12.16 5.19 3.42
C PHE A 75 13.04 6.44 3.28
N GLY A 76 12.50 7.58 2.87
CA GLY A 76 13.31 8.74 2.50
C GLY A 76 13.99 8.59 1.14
N VAL A 77 14.56 9.68 0.63
CA VAL A 77 15.06 9.77 -0.75
C VAL A 77 16.24 8.81 -1.00
N GLU A 78 17.24 8.83 -0.13
CA GLU A 78 18.48 8.06 -0.33
C GLU A 78 18.21 6.54 -0.32
N THR A 79 17.45 6.07 0.68
CA THR A 79 17.10 4.65 0.78
C THR A 79 16.16 4.22 -0.35
N ALA A 80 15.19 5.07 -0.73
CA ALA A 80 14.31 4.80 -1.86
C ALA A 80 15.11 4.61 -3.16
N LYS A 81 16.07 5.48 -3.46
CA LYS A 81 16.93 5.34 -4.66
C LYS A 81 17.75 4.05 -4.64
N LYS A 82 18.32 3.67 -3.50
CA LYS A 82 19.04 2.39 -3.35
C LYS A 82 18.12 1.19 -3.62
N LEU A 83 16.94 1.17 -3.00
CA LEU A 83 15.94 0.10 -3.17
C LEU A 83 15.45 -0.03 -4.61
N LEU A 84 15.17 1.10 -5.28
CA LEU A 84 14.75 1.19 -6.67
C LEU A 84 15.91 1.03 -7.68
N CYS A 85 17.12 0.82 -7.19
CA CYS A 85 18.33 0.73 -8.02
C CYS A 85 18.59 1.98 -8.88
N GLN A 86 18.03 3.13 -8.51
CA GLN A 86 18.13 4.37 -9.27
C GLN A 86 19.52 5.01 -9.12
N PRO A 87 20.00 5.76 -10.12
CA PRO A 87 21.20 6.56 -9.97
C PRO A 87 20.97 7.70 -8.97
N ASN A 88 22.03 8.12 -8.28
CA ASN A 88 21.96 9.21 -7.28
C ASN A 88 21.53 10.56 -7.90
N LYS A 89 21.84 10.78 -9.17
CA LYS A 89 21.50 12.01 -9.91
C LYS A 89 20.89 11.65 -11.25
N SER A 90 20.03 12.54 -11.75
CA SER A 90 19.50 12.49 -13.12
C SER A 90 18.73 11.20 -13.47
N ALA A 91 18.02 10.61 -12.51
CA ALA A 91 17.14 9.48 -12.81
C ALA A 91 16.05 9.87 -13.83
N GLY A 92 15.71 8.97 -14.73
CA GLY A 92 14.53 9.11 -15.58
C GLY A 92 13.27 8.69 -14.83
N ALA A 93 12.13 9.33 -15.12
CA ALA A 93 10.83 9.05 -14.52
C ALA A 93 9.97 8.10 -15.36
N GLY A 94 10.55 7.29 -16.20
CA GLY A 94 9.82 6.39 -17.09
C GLY A 94 10.08 4.92 -16.78
N CYS A 95 9.05 4.11 -16.94
CA CYS A 95 9.08 2.67 -16.68
C CYS A 95 10.26 1.94 -17.34
N TYR A 96 10.62 2.37 -18.54
CA TYR A 96 11.79 1.85 -19.27
C TYR A 96 13.09 2.05 -18.49
N TYR A 97 13.31 3.25 -17.92
CA TYR A 97 14.50 3.54 -17.13
C TYR A 97 14.51 2.71 -15.84
N SER A 98 13.40 2.66 -15.12
CA SER A 98 13.30 1.91 -13.86
C SER A 98 13.53 0.41 -14.09
N ALA A 99 12.97 -0.19 -15.13
CA ALA A 99 13.25 -1.57 -15.48
C ALA A 99 14.75 -1.83 -15.76
N ARG A 100 15.41 -0.89 -16.46
CA ARG A 100 16.88 -0.97 -16.72
C ARG A 100 17.70 -0.83 -15.45
N TYR A 101 17.29 0.03 -14.51
CA TYR A 101 18.02 0.18 -13.24
C TYR A 101 18.08 -1.15 -12.47
N TYR A 102 16.96 -1.86 -12.37
CA TYR A 102 16.94 -3.20 -11.78
C TYR A 102 17.76 -4.22 -12.57
N LYS A 103 17.69 -4.20 -13.91
CA LYS A 103 18.49 -5.09 -14.76
C LYS A 103 19.99 -4.89 -14.56
N ASN A 104 20.43 -3.64 -14.53
CA ASN A 104 21.84 -3.27 -14.35
C ASN A 104 22.39 -3.71 -12.97
N LYS A 105 21.52 -3.91 -12.00
CA LYS A 105 21.88 -4.39 -10.65
C LYS A 105 21.61 -5.89 -10.43
N GLY A 106 21.21 -6.63 -11.48
CA GLY A 106 20.87 -8.05 -11.35
C GLY A 106 19.65 -8.33 -10.47
N LYS A 107 18.76 -7.34 -10.33
CA LYS A 107 17.55 -7.41 -9.48
C LYS A 107 16.24 -7.44 -10.29
N PHE A 108 16.31 -7.84 -11.56
CA PHE A 108 15.16 -7.97 -12.44
C PHE A 108 14.84 -9.45 -12.68
N TYR A 109 13.57 -9.83 -12.49
CA TYR A 109 13.08 -11.20 -12.58
C TYR A 109 11.92 -11.27 -13.57
N THR A 110 11.81 -12.37 -14.32
CA THR A 110 10.69 -12.61 -15.26
C THR A 110 9.64 -13.54 -14.69
N THR A 111 9.92 -14.20 -13.57
CA THR A 111 9.05 -15.17 -12.89
C THR A 111 9.08 -14.95 -11.37
N ASN A 112 8.21 -15.68 -10.65
CA ASN A 112 8.17 -15.69 -9.18
C ASN A 112 8.05 -14.29 -8.55
N PRO A 113 7.01 -13.51 -8.89
CA PRO A 113 6.78 -12.23 -8.26
C PRO A 113 6.62 -12.35 -6.75
N LYS A 114 6.99 -11.30 -6.03
CA LYS A 114 6.80 -11.19 -4.59
C LYS A 114 6.09 -9.88 -4.26
N ALA A 115 5.35 -9.87 -3.17
CA ALA A 115 4.82 -8.62 -2.62
C ALA A 115 5.98 -7.64 -2.33
N GLY A 116 5.84 -6.40 -2.77
CA GLY A 116 6.88 -5.37 -2.74
C GLY A 116 7.70 -5.25 -4.02
N ASP A 117 7.58 -6.17 -4.98
CA ASP A 117 8.22 -6.02 -6.29
C ASP A 117 7.56 -4.88 -7.08
N GLN A 118 8.33 -4.16 -7.88
CA GLN A 118 7.81 -3.26 -8.92
C GLN A 118 7.56 -4.08 -10.18
N ILE A 119 6.30 -4.17 -10.64
CA ILE A 119 5.92 -4.87 -11.87
C ILE A 119 6.01 -3.95 -13.07
N PHE A 120 6.46 -4.47 -14.20
CA PHE A 120 6.59 -3.76 -15.47
C PHE A 120 5.81 -4.44 -16.58
N PHE A 121 5.18 -3.63 -17.44
CA PHE A 121 4.34 -4.11 -18.53
C PHE A 121 4.86 -3.65 -19.89
N TRP A 122 4.95 -4.62 -20.81
CA TRP A 122 5.32 -4.39 -22.21
C TRP A 122 4.16 -3.84 -23.03
N ASN A 123 4.48 -2.96 -23.95
CA ASN A 123 3.57 -2.46 -24.97
C ASN A 123 4.12 -2.76 -26.36
N SER A 124 3.54 -3.74 -27.05
CA SER A 124 3.99 -4.19 -28.38
C SER A 124 3.90 -3.11 -29.43
N LYS A 125 2.89 -2.19 -29.35
CA LYS A 125 2.76 -1.09 -30.30
C LYS A 125 3.86 -0.04 -30.16
N LYS A 126 4.34 0.17 -28.94
CA LYS A 126 5.47 1.09 -28.66
C LYS A 126 6.81 0.40 -28.69
N ASN A 127 6.82 -0.93 -28.75
CA ASN A 127 8.00 -1.77 -28.61
C ASN A 127 8.84 -1.40 -27.38
N ASP A 128 8.18 -1.18 -26.25
CA ASP A 128 8.82 -0.68 -25.04
C ASP A 128 8.04 -1.03 -23.77
N VAL A 129 8.68 -0.87 -22.60
CA VAL A 129 8.05 -0.91 -21.29
C VAL A 129 7.26 0.38 -21.09
N ALA A 130 5.95 0.28 -21.02
CA ALA A 130 5.07 1.44 -21.06
C ALA A 130 4.19 1.63 -19.82
N HIS A 131 4.24 0.73 -18.84
CA HIS A 131 3.49 0.86 -17.61
C HIS A 131 4.15 0.12 -16.46
N THR A 132 3.85 0.53 -15.23
CA THR A 132 4.38 -0.07 -14.00
C THR A 132 3.42 0.10 -12.83
N GLY A 133 3.60 -0.71 -11.81
CA GLY A 133 2.91 -0.63 -10.54
C GLY A 133 3.68 -1.34 -9.44
N LEU A 134 3.11 -1.38 -8.25
CA LEU A 134 3.65 -2.10 -7.10
C LEU A 134 2.85 -3.39 -6.87
N VAL A 135 3.53 -4.51 -6.73
CA VAL A 135 2.91 -5.78 -6.35
C VAL A 135 2.57 -5.74 -4.86
N TYR A 136 1.28 -5.86 -4.51
CA TYR A 136 0.90 -5.92 -3.11
C TYR A 136 0.56 -7.33 -2.62
N ASP A 137 0.28 -8.25 -3.55
CA ASP A 137 -0.02 -9.65 -3.24
C ASP A 137 0.23 -10.58 -4.42
N VAL A 138 0.45 -11.87 -4.14
CA VAL A 138 0.62 -12.94 -5.13
C VAL A 138 -0.02 -14.21 -4.60
N ASP A 139 -0.82 -14.88 -5.41
CA ASP A 139 -1.30 -16.24 -5.15
C ASP A 139 -0.83 -17.21 -6.25
N ARG A 140 -1.35 -18.43 -6.28
CA ARG A 140 -0.97 -19.46 -7.26
C ARG A 140 -1.34 -19.12 -8.71
N THR A 141 -2.23 -18.17 -8.92
CA THR A 141 -2.83 -17.86 -10.23
C THR A 141 -2.60 -16.41 -10.65
N TYR A 142 -2.59 -15.50 -9.67
CA TYR A 142 -2.61 -14.07 -9.93
C TYR A 142 -1.50 -13.30 -9.20
N VAL A 143 -1.03 -12.25 -9.84
CA VAL A 143 -0.34 -11.13 -9.20
C VAL A 143 -1.31 -9.96 -9.03
N TYR A 144 -1.30 -9.36 -7.85
CA TYR A 144 -2.15 -8.24 -7.48
C TYR A 144 -1.31 -6.99 -7.37
N THR A 145 -1.76 -5.90 -8.00
CA THR A 145 -1.00 -4.66 -8.13
C THR A 145 -1.80 -3.45 -7.66
N VAL A 146 -1.09 -2.44 -7.17
CA VAL A 146 -1.57 -1.08 -7.06
C VAL A 146 -0.79 -0.22 -8.04
N GLU A 147 -1.51 0.52 -8.89
CA GLU A 147 -0.95 1.20 -10.05
C GLU A 147 -1.41 2.65 -10.08
N GLY A 148 -0.48 3.56 -10.36
CA GLY A 148 -0.76 4.96 -10.66
C GLY A 148 -0.98 5.19 -12.15
N ASN A 149 -1.61 6.29 -12.51
CA ASN A 149 -1.94 6.66 -13.89
C ASN A 149 -2.73 5.57 -14.65
N THR A 150 -3.64 4.92 -13.96
CA THR A 150 -4.45 3.81 -14.49
C THR A 150 -5.94 4.02 -14.20
N SER A 151 -6.78 3.10 -14.64
CA SER A 151 -8.21 3.07 -14.33
C SER A 151 -8.64 1.69 -13.86
N GLY A 152 -9.87 1.57 -13.37
CA GLY A 152 -10.46 0.30 -12.94
C GLY A 152 -10.80 -0.67 -14.08
N ALA A 153 -10.61 -0.29 -15.37
CA ALA A 153 -10.82 -1.18 -16.50
C ALA A 153 -9.89 -2.40 -16.47
N SER A 154 -10.32 -3.51 -17.04
CA SER A 154 -9.52 -4.75 -17.09
C SER A 154 -8.27 -4.57 -17.97
N GLY A 155 -7.22 -5.35 -17.66
CA GLY A 155 -5.94 -5.29 -18.36
C GLY A 155 -5.12 -4.03 -18.03
N VAL A 156 -4.01 -3.84 -18.73
CA VAL A 156 -3.10 -2.70 -18.53
C VAL A 156 -3.67 -1.44 -19.16
N VAL A 157 -3.86 -0.41 -18.35
CA VAL A 157 -4.29 0.94 -18.75
C VAL A 157 -3.19 1.91 -18.33
N ALA A 158 -2.41 2.40 -19.27
CA ALA A 158 -1.20 3.18 -19.02
C ALA A 158 -1.42 4.70 -18.96
N ASN A 159 -2.63 5.17 -19.12
CA ASN A 159 -3.00 6.59 -19.01
C ASN A 159 -4.48 6.70 -18.63
N GLY A 160 -4.81 6.23 -17.45
CA GLY A 160 -6.19 6.18 -16.93
C GLY A 160 -6.49 7.19 -15.84
N GLY A 161 -5.53 8.02 -15.46
CA GLY A 161 -5.71 9.19 -14.59
C GLY A 161 -5.92 8.90 -13.11
N GLY A 162 -5.85 7.67 -12.65
CA GLY A 162 -6.12 7.34 -11.26
C GLY A 162 -5.14 6.37 -10.62
N VAL A 163 -5.31 6.13 -9.31
CA VAL A 163 -4.66 5.04 -8.57
C VAL A 163 -5.68 3.93 -8.33
N CYS A 164 -5.41 2.73 -8.83
CA CYS A 164 -6.32 1.59 -8.75
C CYS A 164 -5.60 0.29 -8.38
N CYS A 165 -6.30 -0.60 -7.65
CA CYS A 165 -5.89 -1.99 -7.51
C CYS A 165 -6.30 -2.77 -8.75
N LYS A 166 -5.38 -3.62 -9.25
CA LYS A 166 -5.60 -4.51 -10.38
C LYS A 166 -5.13 -5.91 -10.07
N LYS A 167 -5.46 -6.86 -10.96
CA LYS A 167 -4.92 -8.22 -10.90
C LYS A 167 -4.67 -8.75 -12.31
N TYR A 168 -3.63 -9.56 -12.45
CA TYR A 168 -3.25 -10.19 -13.70
C TYR A 168 -2.96 -11.67 -13.46
N LYS A 169 -3.26 -12.54 -14.42
CA LYS A 169 -2.76 -13.93 -14.37
C LYS A 169 -1.23 -13.89 -14.38
N LEU A 170 -0.58 -14.82 -13.67
CA LEU A 170 0.88 -14.91 -13.63
C LEU A 170 1.52 -15.09 -15.03
N ASN A 171 0.79 -15.71 -15.97
CA ASN A 171 1.18 -15.88 -17.36
C ASN A 171 0.63 -14.81 -18.31
N TYR A 172 0.22 -13.64 -17.80
CA TYR A 172 -0.29 -12.57 -18.65
C TYR A 172 0.81 -12.04 -19.57
N THR A 173 0.60 -12.12 -20.87
CA THR A 173 1.62 -11.91 -21.92
C THR A 173 2.23 -10.51 -21.92
N ARG A 174 1.57 -9.53 -21.31
CA ARG A 174 2.10 -8.17 -21.21
C ARG A 174 3.00 -7.94 -19.98
N ILE A 175 3.12 -8.89 -19.08
CA ILE A 175 4.08 -8.77 -17.97
C ILE A 175 5.49 -8.90 -18.56
N TYR A 176 6.27 -7.84 -18.44
CA TYR A 176 7.66 -7.81 -18.87
C TYR A 176 8.60 -8.37 -17.81
N GLY A 177 8.26 -8.18 -16.54
CA GLY A 177 8.99 -8.69 -15.40
C GLY A 177 8.84 -7.84 -14.15
N TYR A 178 9.69 -8.09 -13.18
CA TYR A 178 9.61 -7.58 -11.83
C TYR A 178 10.97 -7.07 -11.36
N GLY A 179 11.04 -5.82 -10.94
CA GLY A 179 12.16 -5.28 -10.20
C GLY A 179 12.01 -5.61 -8.72
N ARG A 180 13.01 -6.22 -8.11
CA ARG A 180 12.97 -6.65 -6.69
C ARG A 180 13.87 -5.80 -5.81
N PRO A 181 13.31 -4.91 -4.97
CA PRO A 181 14.09 -4.16 -4.00
C PRO A 181 14.74 -5.07 -2.96
N ALA A 182 15.96 -4.73 -2.53
CA ALA A 182 16.68 -5.48 -1.50
C ALA A 182 16.34 -4.95 -0.09
N TYR A 183 15.09 -5.07 0.31
CA TYR A 183 14.57 -4.52 1.57
C TYR A 183 15.41 -4.86 2.81
N ASP A 184 15.92 -6.08 2.91
CA ASP A 184 16.67 -6.53 4.09
C ASP A 184 18.08 -5.93 4.20
N LYS A 185 18.64 -5.46 3.08
CA LYS A 185 20.00 -4.91 3.03
C LYS A 185 20.04 -3.39 3.09
N GLU A 186 19.09 -2.72 2.44
CA GLU A 186 19.15 -1.27 2.22
C GLU A 186 18.29 -0.46 3.21
N ALA A 187 17.28 -1.08 3.81
CA ALA A 187 16.36 -0.40 4.71
C ALA A 187 16.83 -0.33 6.18
N VAL A 188 17.95 -0.96 6.52
CA VAL A 188 18.49 -1.00 7.88
C VAL A 188 19.28 0.26 8.25
N GLU A 189 19.79 1.02 7.26
CA GLU A 189 20.65 2.18 7.51
C GLU A 189 19.90 3.48 7.89
N ASP A 190 18.56 3.53 7.72
CA ASP A 190 17.77 4.76 7.93
C ASP A 190 16.67 4.58 9.00
N THR A 191 17.04 4.02 10.16
CA THR A 191 16.08 3.79 11.28
C THR A 191 15.98 4.95 12.26
N SER A 192 16.08 6.19 11.84
CA SER A 192 15.94 7.35 12.74
C SER A 192 14.56 8.03 12.73
N THR A 193 13.52 7.33 12.30
CA THR A 193 12.15 7.75 12.62
C THR A 193 11.39 6.57 13.20
N ASP A 194 11.24 6.58 14.51
CA ASP A 194 10.32 5.71 15.26
C ASP A 194 8.89 5.83 14.69
N VAL A 195 8.55 5.01 13.70
CA VAL A 195 7.15 4.69 13.47
C VAL A 195 6.74 3.76 14.58
N LYS A 196 6.31 4.33 15.69
CA LYS A 196 5.68 3.59 16.79
C LYS A 196 4.53 2.78 16.19
N THR A 197 4.74 1.51 15.92
CA THR A 197 3.67 0.60 15.50
C THR A 197 2.60 0.68 16.58
N TYR A 198 1.42 1.20 16.23
CA TYR A 198 0.32 1.31 17.19
C TYR A 198 -0.09 -0.10 17.64
N VAL A 199 0.08 -0.38 18.92
CA VAL A 199 -0.39 -1.59 19.57
C VAL A 199 -1.53 -1.17 20.49
N PRO A 200 -2.77 -1.55 20.21
CA PRO A 200 -3.89 -1.19 21.08
C PRO A 200 -3.77 -1.93 22.42
N THR A 201 -4.17 -1.26 23.49
CA THR A 201 -4.31 -1.91 24.79
C THR A 201 -5.65 -2.66 24.87
N VAL A 202 -5.74 -3.64 25.77
CA VAL A 202 -7.01 -4.33 26.05
C VAL A 202 -8.07 -3.32 26.51
N LEU A 203 -7.68 -2.34 27.32
CA LEU A 203 -8.59 -1.28 27.80
C LEU A 203 -9.16 -0.43 26.66
N GLU A 204 -8.32 -0.05 25.68
CA GLU A 204 -8.79 0.67 24.49
C GLU A 204 -9.78 -0.17 23.67
N TRP A 205 -9.50 -1.46 23.49
CA TRP A 205 -10.37 -2.38 22.79
C TRP A 205 -11.71 -2.56 23.51
N GLN A 206 -11.71 -2.77 24.82
CA GLN A 206 -12.93 -2.87 25.64
C GLN A 206 -13.78 -1.60 25.54
N LYS A 207 -13.17 -0.42 25.69
CA LYS A 207 -13.86 0.88 25.55
C LYS A 207 -14.46 1.07 24.13
N ALA A 208 -13.73 0.66 23.10
CA ALA A 208 -14.24 0.71 21.73
C ALA A 208 -15.40 -0.28 21.50
N ALA A 209 -15.28 -1.49 22.03
CA ALA A 209 -16.34 -2.49 21.97
C ALA A 209 -17.62 -2.02 22.69
N ILE A 210 -17.48 -1.40 23.87
CA ILE A 210 -18.63 -0.83 24.61
C ILE A 210 -19.30 0.28 23.78
N LYS A 211 -18.52 1.17 23.14
CA LYS A 211 -19.06 2.21 22.25
C LYS A 211 -19.75 1.65 21.01
N ASP A 212 -19.38 0.44 20.58
CA ASP A 212 -20.04 -0.28 19.48
C ASP A 212 -21.21 -1.16 19.97
N GLY A 213 -21.60 -1.08 21.27
CA GLY A 213 -22.78 -1.73 21.86
C GLY A 213 -22.53 -3.09 22.48
N PHE A 214 -21.28 -3.55 22.59
CA PHE A 214 -20.96 -4.79 23.30
C PHE A 214 -20.94 -4.56 24.81
N LYS A 215 -21.29 -5.60 25.56
CA LYS A 215 -21.41 -5.52 27.02
C LYS A 215 -20.38 -6.40 27.72
N PHE A 216 -19.83 -5.90 28.82
CA PHE A 216 -18.94 -6.60 29.76
C PHE A 216 -19.57 -6.49 31.16
N PRO A 217 -20.59 -7.33 31.44
CA PRO A 217 -21.46 -7.13 32.61
C PRO A 217 -20.78 -7.36 33.95
N LYS A 218 -19.67 -8.12 34.00
CA LYS A 218 -18.95 -8.43 35.24
C LYS A 218 -17.71 -7.58 35.43
N ALA A 219 -16.87 -7.47 34.38
CA ALA A 219 -15.56 -6.83 34.47
C ALA A 219 -15.58 -5.38 33.99
N GLY A 220 -16.52 -4.99 33.15
CA GLY A 220 -16.47 -3.67 32.48
C GLY A 220 -15.26 -3.51 31.57
N ALA A 221 -14.69 -2.30 31.53
CA ALA A 221 -13.45 -2.01 30.84
C ALA A 221 -12.30 -1.94 31.85
N ASP A 222 -11.79 -3.10 32.24
CA ASP A 222 -10.75 -3.27 33.28
C ASP A 222 -9.32 -3.39 32.75
N GLY A 223 -9.17 -3.50 31.43
CA GLY A 223 -7.87 -3.65 30.78
C GLY A 223 -7.32 -5.08 30.81
N ILE A 224 -8.09 -6.06 31.27
CA ILE A 224 -7.70 -7.46 31.36
C ILE A 224 -8.38 -8.29 30.27
N TRP A 225 -7.63 -9.13 29.58
CA TRP A 225 -8.17 -10.04 28.56
C TRP A 225 -8.73 -11.31 29.24
N GLY A 226 -9.94 -11.20 29.78
CA GLY A 226 -10.65 -12.30 30.46
C GLY A 226 -11.68 -13.02 29.57
N SER A 227 -12.47 -13.90 30.20
CA SER A 227 -13.49 -14.72 29.54
C SER A 227 -14.57 -13.89 28.80
N GLU A 228 -14.91 -12.70 29.32
CA GLU A 228 -15.83 -11.79 28.66
C GLU A 228 -15.25 -11.23 27.36
N CYS A 229 -13.94 -10.87 27.34
CA CYS A 229 -13.25 -10.44 26.13
C CYS A 229 -13.23 -11.56 25.08
N VAL A 230 -12.98 -12.81 25.47
CA VAL A 230 -13.06 -13.98 24.58
C VAL A 230 -14.47 -14.11 23.99
N SER A 231 -15.51 -13.97 24.81
CA SER A 231 -16.90 -14.05 24.38
C SER A 231 -17.27 -12.91 23.41
N VAL A 232 -16.89 -11.69 23.76
CA VAL A 232 -17.17 -10.49 22.93
C VAL A 232 -16.39 -10.57 21.61
N SER A 233 -15.13 -11.00 21.60
CA SER A 233 -14.30 -11.06 20.39
C SER A 233 -14.89 -11.95 19.28
N LYS A 234 -15.68 -12.99 19.66
CA LYS A 234 -16.40 -13.85 18.71
C LYS A 234 -17.50 -13.10 17.94
N LYS A 235 -18.06 -12.05 18.53
CA LYS A 235 -19.14 -11.23 17.97
C LYS A 235 -18.64 -9.90 17.42
N ALA A 236 -17.56 -9.36 17.98
CA ALA A 236 -16.92 -8.09 17.64
C ALA A 236 -16.01 -8.21 16.41
N VAL A 237 -16.56 -8.75 15.32
CA VAL A 237 -15.81 -9.00 14.08
C VAL A 237 -15.79 -7.75 13.22
N VAL A 238 -14.58 -7.32 12.80
CA VAL A 238 -14.39 -6.26 11.82
C VAL A 238 -14.04 -6.90 10.47
N LYS A 239 -14.88 -6.68 9.47
CA LYS A 239 -14.67 -7.14 8.09
C LYS A 239 -15.37 -6.21 7.10
N LYS A 240 -15.00 -6.28 5.84
CA LYS A 240 -15.63 -5.51 4.77
C LYS A 240 -17.15 -5.72 4.74
N ARG A 241 -17.91 -4.64 4.76
CA ARG A 241 -19.37 -4.61 4.68
C ARG A 241 -19.85 -3.37 3.91
N ALA A 242 -21.12 -3.41 3.44
CA ALA A 242 -21.75 -2.28 2.74
C ALA A 242 -22.12 -1.10 3.67
N LYS A 243 -22.20 -1.33 4.99
CA LYS A 243 -22.58 -0.34 6.00
C LYS A 243 -21.54 -0.27 7.11
N TYR A 244 -21.48 0.87 7.80
CA TYR A 244 -20.69 1.03 9.03
C TYR A 244 -21.17 0.04 10.09
N THR A 245 -20.28 -0.82 10.54
CA THR A 245 -20.49 -1.75 11.66
C THR A 245 -19.25 -1.75 12.52
N ASN A 246 -19.41 -1.83 13.85
CA ASN A 246 -18.29 -1.83 14.78
C ASN A 246 -17.32 -0.66 14.51
N LYS A 247 -17.86 0.56 14.40
CA LYS A 247 -17.13 1.76 13.96
C LYS A 247 -15.90 2.05 14.80
N ASN A 248 -16.01 1.91 16.13
CA ASN A 248 -14.90 2.23 17.04
C ASN A 248 -13.83 1.12 17.02
N LEU A 249 -14.25 -0.14 16.94
CA LEU A 249 -13.34 -1.27 16.74
C LEU A 249 -12.66 -1.21 15.37
N THR A 250 -13.38 -0.81 14.32
CA THR A 250 -12.80 -0.59 12.99
C THR A 250 -11.70 0.46 13.02
N LYS A 251 -11.88 1.56 13.78
CA LYS A 251 -10.84 2.58 13.96
C LYS A 251 -9.57 2.02 14.63
N ILE A 252 -9.71 1.10 15.58
CA ILE A 252 -8.56 0.41 16.17
C ILE A 252 -7.84 -0.42 15.10
N VAL A 253 -8.59 -1.23 14.35
CA VAL A 253 -8.03 -2.03 13.25
C VAL A 253 -7.28 -1.14 12.25
N GLN A 254 -7.89 -0.06 11.81
CA GLN A 254 -7.31 0.88 10.85
C GLN A 254 -5.99 1.47 11.34
N LYS A 255 -5.89 1.83 12.62
CA LYS A 255 -4.63 2.29 13.24
C LYS A 255 -3.55 1.20 13.24
N VAL A 256 -3.93 -0.07 13.52
CA VAL A 256 -2.98 -1.19 13.55
C VAL A 256 -2.49 -1.54 12.15
N VAL A 257 -3.40 -1.54 11.16
CA VAL A 257 -3.06 -1.88 9.77
C VAL A 257 -2.60 -0.68 8.94
N GLY A 258 -2.60 0.54 9.55
CA GLY A 258 -1.98 1.75 9.01
C GLY A 258 -2.74 2.38 7.85
N VAL A 259 -4.08 2.37 7.87
CA VAL A 259 -4.91 3.03 6.87
C VAL A 259 -5.66 4.23 7.45
N GLU A 260 -6.33 5.02 6.62
CA GLU A 260 -7.19 6.12 7.05
C GLU A 260 -8.19 5.67 8.12
N VAL A 261 -8.27 6.43 9.24
CA VAL A 261 -9.05 6.07 10.43
C VAL A 261 -10.44 6.72 10.37
N ASP A 262 -11.28 6.24 9.45
CA ASP A 262 -12.65 6.72 9.24
C ASP A 262 -13.71 5.89 9.98
N GLY A 263 -13.36 4.67 10.43
CA GLY A 263 -14.25 3.72 11.08
C GLY A 263 -15.12 2.91 10.11
N TYR A 264 -14.79 2.91 8.82
CA TYR A 264 -15.45 2.13 7.79
C TYR A 264 -14.52 1.05 7.22
N CYS A 265 -14.90 -0.22 7.37
CA CYS A 265 -14.14 -1.31 6.78
C CYS A 265 -14.49 -1.48 5.29
N GLY A 266 -13.98 -0.56 4.47
CA GLY A 266 -14.10 -0.55 3.02
C GLY A 266 -13.07 -1.44 2.33
N LYS A 267 -12.91 -1.27 1.01
CA LYS A 267 -11.97 -2.05 0.19
C LYS A 267 -10.53 -1.89 0.66
N ASN A 268 -10.09 -0.67 0.96
CA ASN A 268 -8.71 -0.39 1.38
C ASN A 268 -8.40 -1.04 2.74
N THR A 269 -9.33 -0.92 3.69
CA THR A 269 -9.20 -1.55 5.00
C THR A 269 -9.18 -3.09 4.89
N ASP A 270 -10.03 -3.70 4.03
CA ASP A 270 -10.04 -5.15 3.79
C ASP A 270 -8.69 -5.65 3.24
N VAL A 271 -8.13 -4.94 2.26
CA VAL A 271 -6.81 -5.28 1.69
C VAL A 271 -5.72 -5.18 2.76
N ALA A 272 -5.72 -4.12 3.56
CA ALA A 272 -4.74 -3.94 4.63
C ALA A 272 -4.87 -5.00 5.74
N ILE A 273 -6.10 -5.40 6.09
CA ILE A 273 -6.36 -6.51 7.02
C ILE A 273 -5.76 -7.81 6.48
N ARG A 274 -6.01 -8.15 5.22
CA ARG A 274 -5.46 -9.39 4.60
C ARG A 274 -3.94 -9.39 4.58
N ASN A 275 -3.34 -8.26 4.27
CA ASN A 275 -1.88 -8.11 4.33
C ASN A 275 -1.36 -8.29 5.76
N TRP A 276 -2.01 -7.65 6.74
CA TRP A 276 -1.65 -7.80 8.14
C TRP A 276 -1.81 -9.25 8.63
N GLN A 277 -2.90 -9.93 8.27
CA GLN A 277 -3.11 -11.35 8.61
C GLN A 277 -1.98 -12.22 8.05
N ARG A 278 -1.61 -12.02 6.77
CA ARG A 278 -0.52 -12.77 6.11
C ARG A 278 0.81 -12.57 6.83
N THR A 279 1.17 -11.33 7.15
CA THR A 279 2.45 -11.02 7.84
C THR A 279 2.49 -11.53 9.27
N ASN A 280 1.33 -11.78 9.87
CA ASN A 280 1.23 -12.30 11.23
C ASN A 280 0.95 -13.81 11.32
N GLY A 281 0.97 -14.52 10.18
CA GLY A 281 0.77 -15.98 10.11
C GLY A 281 -0.65 -16.43 10.46
N LEU A 282 -1.66 -15.59 10.16
CA LEU A 282 -3.07 -15.88 10.39
C LEU A 282 -3.76 -16.30 9.09
N GLU A 283 -4.95 -16.88 9.20
CA GLU A 283 -5.84 -17.12 8.06
C GLU A 283 -6.16 -15.79 7.38
N VAL A 284 -6.02 -15.74 6.03
CA VAL A 284 -6.15 -14.50 5.24
C VAL A 284 -7.61 -14.38 4.72
N ASP A 285 -8.55 -14.23 5.65
CA ASP A 285 -9.99 -14.16 5.36
C ASP A 285 -10.54 -12.73 5.28
N GLY A 286 -9.72 -11.71 5.65
CA GLY A 286 -10.11 -10.30 5.69
C GLY A 286 -11.04 -9.97 6.87
N ALA A 287 -11.11 -10.84 7.89
CA ALA A 287 -11.92 -10.63 9.07
C ALA A 287 -11.07 -10.60 10.34
N ILE A 288 -11.19 -9.55 11.13
CA ILE A 288 -10.57 -9.44 12.45
C ILE A 288 -11.53 -10.06 13.46
N GLY A 289 -11.34 -11.35 13.70
CA GLY A 289 -12.02 -12.15 14.71
C GLY A 289 -11.13 -12.44 15.92
N PRO A 290 -11.47 -13.46 16.75
CA PRO A 290 -10.77 -13.75 18.02
C PRO A 290 -9.26 -13.93 17.88
N ALA A 291 -8.78 -14.70 16.93
CA ALA A 291 -7.36 -14.93 16.69
C ALA A 291 -6.62 -13.64 16.32
N SER A 292 -7.21 -12.86 15.41
CA SER A 292 -6.66 -11.57 14.99
C SER A 292 -6.66 -10.55 16.13
N TRP A 293 -7.73 -10.47 16.93
CA TRP A 293 -7.76 -9.59 18.11
C TRP A 293 -6.66 -9.94 19.12
N LYS A 294 -6.51 -11.22 19.46
CA LYS A 294 -5.40 -11.64 20.36
C LYS A 294 -4.05 -11.20 19.83
N LYS A 295 -3.80 -11.40 18.54
CA LYS A 295 -2.54 -11.02 17.90
C LYS A 295 -2.32 -9.51 17.89
N MET A 296 -3.35 -8.71 17.63
CA MET A 296 -3.28 -7.23 17.65
C MET A 296 -3.01 -6.68 19.04
N LEU A 297 -3.64 -7.27 20.05
CA LEU A 297 -3.55 -6.86 21.46
C LEU A 297 -2.33 -7.48 22.19
N LYS A 298 -1.64 -8.41 21.56
CA LYS A 298 -0.49 -9.16 22.13
C LYS A 298 -0.86 -9.91 23.42
N VAL A 299 -2.00 -10.60 23.42
CA VAL A 299 -2.55 -11.37 24.56
C VAL A 299 -2.81 -12.83 24.21
#